data_6d87134dc639167a24659e3954e0aa7d
#
_entry.id   6d87134dc639167a24659e3954e0aa7d
#
_cell.length_a   1.000
_cell.length_b   1.000
_cell.length_c   1.000
_cell.angle_alpha   90.00
_cell.angle_beta   90.00
_cell.angle_gamma   90.00
#
_symmetry.space_group_name_H-M   'P 1'
#
loop_
_entity.id
_entity.type
_entity.pdbx_description
1 polymer ?
#
loop_
_entity_poly.entity_id
_entity_poly.type
_entity_poly.pdbx_seq_one_letter_code
_entity_poly.pdbx_strand_id
1 'polypeptide(L)'
;MPKTPTGSLTTLDEDQLEQMFQELFKMSVELSERYKNPQMVASTFMAIGIRMYKTVLSDSEYDRMLEFMLDSKDKVKPYDDPTKDTIH
;
A
#
# COMPACT_ATOMS: atom_id res chain seq x y z
N MET A 1 8.84 29.61 3.07
CA MET A 1 8.19 29.41 2.89
C MET A 1 7.44 29.07 3.33
N PRO A 2 6.97 29.19 3.59
CA PRO A 2 6.29 28.66 4.18
C PRO A 2 5.44 28.14 3.60
N LYS A 3 5.31 27.99 3.07
CA LYS A 3 4.60 27.44 2.55
C LYS A 3 3.54 27.10 3.07
N THR A 4 2.49 27.27 2.47
CA THR A 4 1.49 26.71 3.10
C THR A 4 1.69 25.33 3.00
N PRO A 5 1.63 24.70 4.09
CA PRO A 5 1.89 23.31 4.12
C PRO A 5 0.96 22.54 3.23
N THR A 6 -0.27 22.97 3.14
CA THR A 6 -1.23 22.19 2.41
C THR A 6 -0.86 22.03 0.96
N GLY A 7 -0.56 23.10 0.31
CA GLY A 7 -0.23 23.02 -1.09
C GLY A 7 1.06 22.30 -1.32
N SER A 8 2.07 22.64 -0.55
CA SER A 8 3.36 22.00 -0.71
C SER A 8 3.29 20.53 -0.40
N LEU A 9 2.61 20.21 0.68
CA LEU A 9 2.54 18.82 1.07
C LEU A 9 1.84 17.99 0.02
N THR A 10 0.80 18.53 -0.56
CA THR A 10 0.07 17.76 -1.55
C THR A 10 0.95 17.37 -2.72
N THR A 11 1.68 18.33 -3.25
CA THR A 11 2.52 18.03 -4.39
C THR A 11 3.66 17.09 -4.03
N LEU A 12 4.38 17.41 -2.96
CA LEU A 12 5.49 16.57 -2.57
C LEU A 12 5.02 15.20 -2.14
N ASP A 13 3.90 15.16 -1.43
CA ASP A 13 3.41 13.89 -0.96
C ASP A 13 3.01 12.99 -2.11
N GLU A 14 2.46 13.55 -3.17
CA GLU A 14 2.08 12.73 -4.30
C GLU A 14 3.30 12.14 -4.98
N ASP A 15 4.35 12.94 -5.15
CA ASP A 15 5.57 12.42 -5.74
C ASP A 15 6.21 11.36 -4.86
N GLN A 16 6.24 11.61 -3.57
CA GLN A 16 6.83 10.66 -2.65
C GLN A 16 6.01 9.38 -2.58
N LEU A 17 4.70 9.53 -2.62
CA LEU A 17 3.82 8.39 -2.59
C LEU A 17 4.02 7.52 -3.82
N GLU A 18 4.13 8.16 -4.97
CA GLU A 18 4.38 7.43 -6.19
C GLU A 18 5.70 6.69 -6.12
N GLN A 19 6.73 7.34 -5.61
CA GLN A 19 8.03 6.73 -5.52
C GLN A 19 8.03 5.56 -4.55
N MET A 20 7.38 5.73 -3.39
CA MET A 20 7.27 4.65 -2.45
C MET A 20 6.49 3.48 -3.04
N PHE A 21 5.42 3.79 -3.76
CA PHE A 21 4.64 2.75 -4.37
C PHE A 21 5.50 1.95 -5.35
N GLN A 22 6.29 2.65 -6.17
CA GLN A 22 7.14 1.95 -7.12
C GLN A 22 8.15 1.06 -6.42
N GLU A 23 8.73 1.55 -5.36
CA GLU A 23 9.73 0.77 -4.63
C GLU A 23 9.11 -0.47 -3.99
N LEU A 24 7.97 -0.29 -3.35
CA LEU A 24 7.33 -1.42 -2.71
C LEU A 24 6.76 -2.41 -3.71
N PHE A 25 6.24 -1.88 -4.81
CA PHE A 25 5.73 -2.76 -5.85
C PHE A 25 6.85 -3.61 -6.44
N LYS A 26 7.98 -2.99 -6.73
CA LYS A 26 9.11 -3.73 -7.25
C LYS A 26 9.56 -4.80 -6.26
N MET A 27 9.61 -4.44 -4.99
CA MET A 27 9.98 -5.40 -3.97
C MET A 27 9.00 -6.56 -3.92
N SER A 28 7.71 -6.25 -4.04
CA SER A 28 6.71 -7.31 -3.98
C SER A 28 6.86 -8.30 -5.12
N VAL A 29 7.19 -7.80 -6.31
CA VAL A 29 7.40 -8.68 -7.44
C VAL A 29 8.63 -9.55 -7.22
N GLU A 30 9.72 -8.95 -6.78
CA GLU A 30 10.95 -9.70 -6.55
C GLU A 30 10.77 -10.78 -5.49
N LEU A 31 10.08 -10.43 -4.42
CA LEU A 31 9.86 -11.40 -3.35
C LEU A 31 8.92 -12.51 -3.80
N SER A 32 7.92 -12.15 -4.58
CA SER A 32 7.00 -13.15 -5.09
C SER A 32 7.70 -14.15 -5.99
N GLU A 33 8.64 -13.68 -6.77
CA GLU A 33 9.39 -14.59 -7.62
C GLU A 33 10.37 -15.42 -6.82
N ARG A 34 11.00 -14.79 -5.83
CA ARG A 34 12.00 -15.50 -5.04
C ARG A 34 11.38 -16.62 -4.22
N TYR A 35 10.26 -16.35 -3.61
CA TYR A 35 9.64 -17.33 -2.72
C TYR A 35 8.52 -18.12 -3.38
N LYS A 36 8.15 -17.75 -4.60
CA LYS A 36 7.10 -18.43 -5.33
C LYS A 36 5.78 -18.47 -4.56
N ASN A 37 5.51 -17.40 -3.83
CA ASN A 37 4.32 -17.38 -3.00
C ASN A 37 3.83 -15.95 -2.83
N PRO A 38 3.20 -15.40 -3.87
CA PRO A 38 2.75 -14.01 -3.79
C PRO A 38 1.72 -13.76 -2.71
N GLN A 39 0.92 -14.77 -2.39
CA GLN A 39 -0.07 -14.59 -1.35
C GLN A 39 0.61 -14.36 0.01
N MET A 40 1.66 -15.09 0.28
CA MET A 40 2.38 -14.91 1.52
C MET A 40 3.08 -13.55 1.56
N VAL A 41 3.59 -13.10 0.43
CA VAL A 41 4.19 -11.78 0.37
C VAL A 41 3.14 -10.72 0.69
N ALA A 42 1.94 -10.85 0.11
CA ALA A 42 0.88 -9.90 0.38
C ALA A 42 0.49 -9.92 1.86
N SER A 43 0.39 -11.10 2.44
CA SER A 43 0.04 -11.22 3.85
C SER A 43 1.08 -10.56 4.73
N THR A 44 2.34 -10.72 4.36
CA THR A 44 3.43 -10.11 5.14
C THR A 44 3.39 -8.59 5.04
N PHE A 45 3.19 -8.06 3.84
CA PHE A 45 3.05 -6.62 3.70
C PHE A 45 1.89 -6.09 4.53
N MET A 46 0.78 -6.81 4.51
CA MET A 46 -0.39 -6.38 5.26
C MET A 46 -0.11 -6.39 6.75
N ALA A 47 0.55 -7.43 7.22
CA ALA A 47 0.87 -7.50 8.63
C ALA A 47 1.78 -6.34 9.05
N ILE A 48 2.77 -6.05 8.25
CA ILE A 48 3.67 -4.94 8.56
C ILE A 48 2.91 -3.63 8.52
N GLY A 49 2.08 -3.44 7.52
CA GLY A 49 1.30 -2.21 7.40
C GLY A 49 0.39 -1.99 8.59
N ILE A 50 -0.30 -3.03 9.01
CA ILE A 50 -1.20 -2.92 10.15
C ILE A 50 -0.43 -2.57 11.40
N ARG A 51 0.73 -3.18 11.60
CA ARG A 51 1.54 -2.84 12.77
C ARG A 51 2.01 -1.40 12.74
N MET A 52 2.35 -0.89 11.56
CA MET A 52 2.75 0.49 11.44
C MET A 52 1.59 1.42 11.79
N TYR A 53 0.39 1.12 11.28
CA TYR A 53 -0.77 1.92 11.65
C TYR A 53 -1.01 1.90 13.16
N LYS A 54 -0.90 0.71 13.75
CA LYS A 54 -1.12 0.61 15.17
C LYS A 54 -0.10 1.43 15.95
N THR A 55 1.08 1.58 15.41
CA THR A 55 2.13 2.33 16.07
C THR A 55 1.92 3.84 15.98
N VAL A 56 1.45 4.32 14.82
CA VAL A 56 1.41 5.76 14.60
C VAL A 56 0.03 6.39 14.76
N LEU A 57 -1.02 5.61 14.80
CA LEU A 57 -2.38 6.15 14.90
C LEU A 57 -2.92 5.96 16.30
N SER A 58 -3.82 6.85 16.71
CA SER A 58 -4.55 6.62 17.94
C SER A 58 -5.49 5.44 17.74
N ASP A 59 -6.03 4.94 18.86
CA ASP A 59 -6.91 3.77 18.76
C ASP A 59 -8.12 4.03 17.88
N SER A 60 -8.72 5.21 18.01
CA SER A 60 -9.89 5.49 17.20
C SER A 60 -9.54 5.72 15.73
N GLU A 61 -8.39 6.32 15.47
CA GLU A 61 -7.93 6.48 14.10
C GLU A 61 -7.62 5.13 13.46
N TYR A 62 -7.02 4.26 14.23
CA TYR A 62 -6.69 2.94 13.75
C TYR A 62 -7.97 2.18 13.39
N ASP A 63 -8.97 2.22 14.26
CA ASP A 63 -10.23 1.54 13.97
C ASP A 63 -10.88 2.10 12.73
N ARG A 64 -10.87 3.42 12.56
CA ARG A 64 -11.47 4.03 11.40
C ARG A 64 -10.72 3.68 10.12
N MET A 65 -9.40 3.57 10.20
CA MET A 65 -8.62 3.21 9.05
C MET A 65 -8.94 1.78 8.60
N LEU A 66 -9.05 0.86 9.54
CA LEU A 66 -9.39 -0.51 9.20
C LEU A 66 -10.79 -0.60 8.61
N GLU A 67 -11.73 0.16 9.18
CA GLU A 67 -13.08 0.17 8.63
C GLU A 67 -13.10 0.72 7.22
N PHE A 68 -12.33 1.78 6.99
CA PHE A 68 -12.24 2.36 5.66
C PHE A 68 -11.70 1.34 4.67
N MET A 69 -10.69 0.62 5.06
CA MET A 69 -10.10 -0.37 4.18
C MET A 69 -11.07 -1.48 3.85
N LEU A 70 -11.81 -1.93 4.85
CA LEU A 70 -12.81 -2.96 4.61
C LEU A 70 -13.93 -2.46 3.72
N ASP A 71 -14.36 -1.22 3.94
CA ASP A 71 -15.43 -0.66 3.11
C ASP A 71 -15.00 -0.48 1.68
N SER A 72 -13.70 -0.30 1.45
CA SER A 72 -13.18 -0.07 0.11
C SER A 72 -12.79 -1.34 -0.60
N LYS A 73 -12.99 -2.49 0.01
CA LYS A 73 -12.45 -3.72 -0.55
C LYS A 73 -12.95 -4.00 -1.96
N ASP A 74 -14.18 -3.62 -2.25
CA ASP A 74 -14.72 -3.91 -3.56
C ASP A 74 -14.25 -2.93 -4.62
N LYS A 75 -13.60 -1.85 -4.21
CA LYS A 75 -13.09 -0.87 -5.16
C LYS A 75 -11.65 -1.14 -5.55
N VAL A 76 -10.99 -2.06 -4.89
CA VAL A 76 -9.62 -2.37 -5.19
C VAL A 76 -9.56 -3.26 -6.42
N LYS A 77 -8.70 -2.92 -7.35
CA LYS A 77 -8.55 -3.71 -8.55
C LYS A 77 -7.19 -4.39 -8.56
N PRO A 78 -7.13 -5.60 -9.07
CA PRO A 78 -5.82 -6.25 -9.16
C PRO A 78 -4.96 -5.54 -10.18
N TYR A 79 -3.65 -5.61 -9.99
CA TYR A 79 -2.77 -5.04 -10.98
C TYR A 79 -2.58 -6.07 -12.10
N ASP A 80 -2.10 -5.57 -13.23
CA ASP A 80 -1.80 -6.45 -14.35
C ASP A 80 -0.58 -7.27 -14.04
N ASP A 81 -0.74 -8.57 -14.08
CA ASP A 81 0.36 -9.46 -13.76
C ASP A 81 0.76 -10.18 -15.03
N PRO A 82 1.93 -9.91 -15.58
CA PRO A 82 2.31 -10.53 -16.85
C PRO A 82 2.31 -12.05 -16.78
N THR A 83 2.50 -12.61 -15.60
CA THR A 83 2.52 -14.05 -15.51
C THR A 83 1.15 -14.63 -15.46
N LYS A 84 0.13 -13.80 -15.37
CA LYS A 84 -1.22 -14.30 -15.34
C LYS A 84 -2.04 -13.77 -16.46
N ASP A 85 -1.43 -13.33 -17.49
CA ASP A 85 -2.14 -12.63 -18.50
C ASP A 85 -3.20 -13.45 -19.16
N THR A 86 -3.12 -14.71 -19.09
CA THR A 86 -4.08 -15.51 -19.77
C THR A 86 -5.24 -15.87 -18.95
N ILE A 87 -5.26 -15.46 -17.77
CA ILE A 87 -6.19 -15.94 -16.90
C ILE A 87 -7.48 -15.41 -17.03
N HIS A 88 -7.75 -14.58 -17.53
CA HIS A 88 -9.03 -14.17 -17.55
C HIS A 88 -9.39 -13.83 -18.78
#